data_238bcbc30496242ef7861490842107ee
#
_entry.id   238bcbc30496242ef7861490842107ee
#
_cell.length_a   1.000
_cell.length_b   1.000
_cell.length_c   1.000
_cell.angle_alpha   90.00
_cell.angle_beta   90.00
_cell.angle_gamma   90.00
#
_symmetry.space_group_name_H-M   'P 1'
#
loop_
_entity.id
_entity.type
_entity.pdbx_description
1 polymer ?
#
loop_
_entity_poly.entity_id
_entity_poly.type
_entity_poly.pdbx_seq_one_letter_code
_entity_poly.pdbx_strand_id
1 'polypeptide(L)'
;MKRQIIYLVTLCTLASCSSDKPTYLEPHLSTLAASDITRTEATLNGTVSIEGDADIPQLYFKYGTTENMEKTAQATIDENAKESYTGGGKGAKTSVHLSNLVAGTTYYYMLQGSNGRTITTSNRMSLTTQSNEKPSLGEAKILSSGPMSAIVGYDILENGGENISETGCYYELTSNEEETNSRSNDNTQSEMPGNQAQKFPLPNYEGSIGQQKLLINDLHRNATYKIWPYAISRVGEAIGSPITYTTSDAITLHEPGELSALIGDHLYEYTSLTLAGSMNGDDLCSLRKMMGRNQDETSTQGKLSHLDMTEVKIVAGGGSYGASRYTQDHVIGQGLFANCDNLIEVKLPMDATTIEKDAFSNCTALSKIEIPASVTSIIPSSGCTALQDIEVSGANANYRSQDGVLLNAASTEIVWFPMGKQGSYTLPSTIASIGDYAFKGCSIEIFTLPDNMKTLGQGAFMESKVKEVKLPENLRRIPTSSFQGCTQLKVVRTGSKLEAISDYAFDLCPLTDIYIEAERVPHCDTHAFSTRGESFLNTCVVHVPKGKVSLYKSANGWKLFKNIKDN
;
A
#
# COMPACT_ATOMS: atom_id res chain seq x y z
N MET A 1 32.63 -50.82 7.56
CA MET A 1 32.79 -52.16 6.90
C MET A 1 32.83 -51.96 5.39
N LYS A 2 33.80 -52.51 4.79
CA LYS A 2 34.21 -52.90 3.44
C LYS A 2 35.34 -52.07 2.86
N ARG A 3 36.51 -52.65 3.02
CA ARG A 3 37.75 -52.45 2.24
C ARG A 3 37.48 -52.90 0.79
N GLN A 4 37.93 -52.14 -0.18
CA GLN A 4 38.26 -52.75 -1.49
C GLN A 4 39.74 -52.41 -1.81
N ILE A 5 40.45 -53.48 -1.94
CA ILE A 5 41.82 -53.61 -2.42
C ILE A 5 41.73 -53.68 -3.95
N ILE A 6 42.50 -52.87 -4.65
CA ILE A 6 42.72 -53.06 -6.10
C ILE A 6 44.18 -53.32 -6.35
N TYR A 7 44.40 -54.41 -7.02
CA TYR A 7 45.68 -55.03 -7.39
C TYR A 7 46.44 -54.19 -8.42
N LEU A 8 47.75 -54.17 -8.17
CA LEU A 8 48.79 -53.64 -9.07
C LEU A 8 49.08 -54.72 -10.14
N VAL A 9 48.95 -54.39 -11.41
CA VAL A 9 49.47 -55.22 -12.51
C VAL A 9 50.71 -54.53 -13.07
N THR A 10 51.85 -55.18 -12.83
CA THR A 10 53.15 -54.78 -13.35
C THR A 10 53.33 -55.28 -14.78
N LEU A 11 53.54 -54.35 -15.71
CA LEU A 11 53.95 -54.72 -17.06
C LEU A 11 55.40 -54.15 -17.26
N CYS A 12 56.36 -55.01 -17.23
CA CYS A 12 57.74 -54.69 -17.62
C CYS A 12 57.86 -54.63 -19.13
N THR A 13 58.29 -53.50 -19.66
CA THR A 13 58.93 -53.41 -20.97
C THR A 13 60.32 -52.82 -20.81
N LEU A 14 61.29 -53.61 -21.17
CA LEU A 14 62.66 -53.24 -21.29
C LEU A 14 62.86 -52.24 -22.43
N ALA A 15 63.37 -51.04 -22.11
CA ALA A 15 63.92 -50.12 -23.11
C ALA A 15 65.20 -49.50 -22.53
N SER A 16 66.20 -49.63 -23.24
CA SER A 16 67.60 -49.25 -23.19
C SER A 16 68.03 -48.07 -22.29
N CYS A 17 69.10 -48.28 -21.54
CA CYS A 17 69.84 -47.23 -20.84
C CYS A 17 70.32 -46.11 -21.78
N SER A 18 69.83 -44.90 -21.54
CA SER A 18 70.68 -43.71 -21.62
C SER A 18 70.85 -43.19 -20.20
N SER A 19 72.09 -43.09 -19.75
CA SER A 19 72.49 -42.66 -18.42
C SER A 19 72.42 -41.14 -18.30
N ASP A 20 71.23 -40.58 -18.40
CA ASP A 20 70.98 -39.19 -17.95
C ASP A 20 70.45 -39.28 -16.53
N LYS A 21 71.36 -39.15 -15.56
CA LYS A 21 70.97 -38.88 -14.18
C LYS A 21 70.16 -37.56 -14.19
N PRO A 22 68.96 -37.54 -13.70
CA PRO A 22 68.25 -36.28 -13.59
C PRO A 22 69.04 -35.35 -12.68
N THR A 23 69.46 -34.23 -13.22
CA THR A 23 70.19 -33.19 -12.46
C THR A 23 69.13 -32.54 -11.59
N TYR A 24 69.08 -32.88 -10.31
CA TYR A 24 68.20 -32.29 -9.33
C TYR A 24 68.76 -30.91 -8.94
N LEU A 25 68.31 -29.88 -9.65
CA LEU A 25 68.68 -28.51 -9.32
C LEU A 25 67.80 -28.02 -8.18
N GLU A 26 68.38 -27.30 -7.24
CA GLU A 26 67.63 -26.67 -6.15
C GLU A 26 66.89 -25.40 -6.66
N PRO A 27 65.63 -25.24 -6.36
CA PRO A 27 64.91 -24.04 -6.79
C PRO A 27 65.35 -22.83 -5.95
N HIS A 28 65.46 -21.68 -6.58
CA HIS A 28 65.54 -20.39 -5.88
C HIS A 28 64.12 -19.89 -5.59
N LEU A 29 63.76 -19.80 -4.33
CA LEU A 29 62.42 -19.39 -3.85
C LEU A 29 62.53 -18.04 -3.17
N SER A 30 61.53 -17.19 -3.42
CA SER A 30 61.36 -15.93 -2.70
C SER A 30 59.92 -15.75 -2.28
N THR A 31 59.72 -15.49 -0.99
CA THR A 31 58.40 -15.08 -0.49
C THR A 31 58.24 -13.58 -0.71
N LEU A 32 57.12 -13.20 -1.27
CA LEU A 32 56.71 -11.80 -1.51
C LEU A 32 55.65 -11.34 -0.52
N ALA A 33 55.44 -10.04 -0.48
CA ALA A 33 54.37 -9.46 0.34
C ALA A 33 53.01 -10.07 -0.02
N ALA A 34 52.20 -10.39 0.97
CA ALA A 34 50.83 -10.83 0.80
C ALA A 34 49.98 -9.69 0.25
N SER A 35 48.98 -10.04 -0.55
CA SER A 35 47.98 -9.12 -1.09
C SER A 35 46.56 -9.52 -0.66
N ASP A 36 45.57 -8.70 -1.00
CA ASP A 36 44.13 -8.94 -0.74
C ASP A 36 43.84 -9.30 0.73
N ILE A 37 44.55 -8.63 1.64
CA ILE A 37 44.42 -8.89 3.07
C ILE A 37 43.12 -8.29 3.58
N THR A 38 42.21 -9.16 3.99
CA THR A 38 40.95 -8.82 4.65
C THR A 38 40.93 -9.26 6.11
N ARG A 39 39.77 -9.32 6.73
CA ARG A 39 39.63 -9.87 8.09
C ARG A 39 39.82 -11.38 8.15
N THR A 40 39.45 -12.10 7.11
CA THR A 40 39.43 -13.58 7.10
C THR A 40 40.13 -14.22 5.91
N GLU A 41 40.73 -13.41 5.03
CA GLU A 41 41.35 -13.88 3.80
C GLU A 41 42.67 -13.14 3.53
N ALA A 42 43.56 -13.76 2.80
CA ALA A 42 44.77 -13.16 2.26
C ALA A 42 45.32 -13.99 1.11
N THR A 43 46.00 -13.35 0.17
CA THR A 43 46.73 -14.02 -0.90
C THR A 43 48.24 -14.00 -0.58
N LEU A 44 48.83 -15.16 -0.36
CA LEU A 44 50.27 -15.30 -0.22
C LEU A 44 50.93 -15.35 -1.59
N ASN A 45 52.00 -14.60 -1.78
CA ASN A 45 52.69 -14.45 -3.06
C ASN A 45 54.13 -14.89 -2.96
N GLY A 46 54.69 -15.41 -4.05
CA GLY A 46 56.08 -15.79 -4.13
C GLY A 46 56.57 -15.89 -5.57
N THR A 47 57.87 -16.13 -5.68
CA THR A 47 58.50 -16.46 -6.98
C THR A 47 59.34 -17.70 -6.82
N VAL A 48 59.39 -18.48 -7.90
CA VAL A 48 60.28 -19.63 -8.05
C VAL A 48 61.10 -19.47 -9.30
N SER A 49 62.38 -19.81 -9.25
CA SER A 49 63.20 -19.93 -10.44
C SER A 49 64.15 -21.15 -10.32
N ILE A 50 64.46 -21.75 -11.45
CA ILE A 50 65.31 -22.96 -11.55
C ILE A 50 66.30 -22.74 -12.67
N GLU A 51 67.55 -23.08 -12.45
CA GLU A 51 68.60 -23.05 -13.49
C GLU A 51 68.39 -24.25 -14.44
N GLY A 52 68.54 -24.01 -15.76
CA GLY A 52 68.41 -25.05 -16.78
C GLY A 52 66.98 -25.42 -17.13
N ASP A 53 66.78 -26.62 -17.74
CA ASP A 53 65.48 -27.12 -18.26
C ASP A 53 64.74 -28.03 -17.28
N ALA A 54 65.02 -27.98 -16.00
CA ALA A 54 64.31 -28.77 -15.00
C ALA A 54 62.84 -28.29 -14.83
N ASP A 55 61.98 -29.19 -14.40
CA ASP A 55 60.58 -28.85 -14.09
C ASP A 55 60.52 -28.06 -12.78
N ILE A 56 59.54 -27.14 -12.74
CA ILE A 56 59.25 -26.39 -11.52
C ILE A 56 58.73 -27.37 -10.45
N PRO A 57 59.31 -27.37 -9.24
CA PRO A 57 58.94 -28.32 -8.18
C PRO A 57 57.53 -28.07 -7.66
N GLN A 58 56.98 -29.02 -6.91
CA GLN A 58 55.77 -28.78 -6.14
C GLN A 58 56.00 -27.69 -5.11
N LEU A 59 55.16 -26.67 -5.13
CA LEU A 59 55.24 -25.49 -4.28
C LEU A 59 54.12 -25.47 -3.25
N TYR A 60 54.49 -25.10 -2.03
CA TYR A 60 53.57 -24.93 -0.92
C TYR A 60 53.94 -23.68 -0.13
N PHE A 61 52.93 -22.97 0.35
CA PHE A 61 53.17 -22.02 1.42
C PHE A 61 52.96 -22.69 2.77
N LYS A 62 53.98 -22.64 3.62
CA LYS A 62 53.81 -22.86 5.06
C LYS A 62 53.30 -21.58 5.69
N TYR A 63 52.32 -21.68 6.58
CA TYR A 63 51.78 -20.53 7.29
C TYR A 63 51.23 -20.92 8.66
N GLY A 64 51.12 -19.97 9.57
CA GLY A 64 50.57 -20.18 10.90
C GLY A 64 50.70 -18.94 11.77
N THR A 65 50.07 -18.97 12.94
CA THR A 65 50.12 -17.87 13.92
C THR A 65 51.37 -17.83 14.76
N THR A 66 52.22 -18.87 14.65
CA THR A 66 53.53 -18.99 15.29
C THR A 66 54.60 -19.07 14.22
N GLU A 67 55.85 -18.87 14.63
CA GLU A 67 57.02 -18.99 13.73
C GLU A 67 57.20 -20.42 13.17
N ASN A 68 56.62 -21.43 13.77
CA ASN A 68 56.68 -22.82 13.31
C ASN A 68 55.81 -23.10 12.08
N MET A 69 54.83 -22.23 11.78
CA MET A 69 53.98 -22.31 10.60
C MET A 69 53.41 -23.72 10.37
N GLU A 70 52.44 -24.11 11.19
CA GLU A 70 51.95 -25.50 11.31
C GLU A 70 51.05 -25.93 10.15
N LYS A 71 50.59 -25.00 9.35
CA LYS A 71 49.68 -25.25 8.21
C LYS A 71 50.42 -25.15 6.89
N THR A 72 49.93 -25.85 5.88
CA THR A 72 50.44 -25.79 4.51
C THR A 72 49.29 -25.57 3.54
N ALA A 73 49.53 -24.79 2.49
CA ALA A 73 48.61 -24.60 1.38
C ALA A 73 49.38 -24.78 0.06
N GLN A 74 48.81 -25.56 -0.86
CA GLN A 74 49.43 -25.80 -2.15
C GLN A 74 49.38 -24.52 -2.97
N ALA A 75 50.52 -24.10 -3.50
CA ALA A 75 50.64 -22.91 -4.31
C ALA A 75 50.26 -23.19 -5.77
N THR A 76 49.59 -22.26 -6.40
CA THR A 76 49.34 -22.28 -7.84
C THR A 76 50.40 -21.48 -8.58
N ILE A 77 50.82 -21.97 -9.76
CA ILE A 77 51.79 -21.31 -10.61
C ILE A 77 51.07 -20.54 -11.67
N ASP A 78 51.37 -19.26 -11.83
CA ASP A 78 50.90 -18.49 -12.96
C ASP A 78 51.62 -18.87 -14.24
N GLU A 79 50.98 -19.71 -15.06
CA GLU A 79 51.54 -20.20 -16.33
C GLU A 79 51.85 -19.06 -17.33
N ASN A 80 51.12 -17.94 -17.23
CA ASN A 80 51.27 -16.78 -18.11
C ASN A 80 52.44 -15.84 -17.64
N ALA A 81 52.87 -15.98 -16.39
CA ALA A 81 53.93 -15.17 -15.79
C ALA A 81 55.27 -15.90 -15.72
N LYS A 82 55.49 -16.90 -16.60
CA LYS A 82 56.78 -17.57 -16.75
C LYS A 82 57.79 -16.64 -17.43
N GLU A 83 58.80 -16.23 -16.70
CA GLU A 83 59.88 -15.38 -17.19
C GLU A 83 61.13 -16.22 -17.44
N SER A 84 61.88 -15.91 -18.52
CA SER A 84 63.22 -16.48 -18.74
C SER A 84 64.21 -15.82 -17.79
N TYR A 85 64.94 -16.61 -17.02
CA TYR A 85 66.00 -16.10 -16.14
C TYR A 85 67.21 -15.68 -16.96
N THR A 86 67.92 -14.63 -16.51
CA THR A 86 69.24 -14.20 -17.08
C THR A 86 70.31 -15.25 -16.85
N GLY A 87 70.32 -16.29 -17.65
CA GLY A 87 71.23 -17.46 -17.49
C GLY A 87 70.66 -18.75 -18.07
N GLY A 88 69.49 -18.72 -18.69
CA GLY A 88 68.84 -19.86 -19.31
C GLY A 88 67.88 -20.65 -18.40
N GLY A 89 67.60 -20.17 -17.19
CA GLY A 89 66.69 -20.80 -16.26
C GLY A 89 65.20 -20.37 -16.47
N LYS A 90 64.30 -21.09 -15.81
CA LYS A 90 62.83 -20.80 -15.81
C LYS A 90 62.42 -20.13 -14.50
N GLY A 91 61.64 -19.08 -14.57
CA GLY A 91 61.02 -18.41 -13.41
C GLY A 91 59.52 -18.35 -13.53
N ALA A 92 58.81 -18.34 -12.44
CA ALA A 92 57.36 -18.16 -12.40
C ALA A 92 56.91 -17.46 -11.11
N LYS A 93 55.82 -16.70 -11.17
CA LYS A 93 55.09 -16.23 -10.00
C LYS A 93 54.21 -17.36 -9.48
N THR A 94 54.05 -17.41 -8.17
CA THR A 94 53.19 -18.38 -7.51
C THR A 94 52.41 -17.72 -6.40
N SER A 95 51.20 -18.19 -6.17
CA SER A 95 50.33 -17.65 -5.13
C SER A 95 49.43 -18.72 -4.55
N VAL A 96 48.85 -18.42 -3.40
CA VAL A 96 47.75 -19.17 -2.82
C VAL A 96 46.80 -18.21 -2.09
N HIS A 97 45.52 -18.36 -2.36
CA HIS A 97 44.51 -17.66 -1.61
C HIS A 97 44.16 -18.45 -0.34
N LEU A 98 44.24 -17.80 0.81
CA LEU A 98 43.85 -18.34 2.10
C LEU A 98 42.52 -17.76 2.54
N SER A 99 41.63 -18.61 3.05
CA SER A 99 40.35 -18.24 3.66
C SER A 99 40.27 -18.76 5.10
N ASN A 100 39.25 -18.30 5.84
CA ASN A 100 39.03 -18.69 7.24
C ASN A 100 40.21 -18.34 8.17
N LEU A 101 40.88 -17.24 7.91
CA LEU A 101 41.85 -16.65 8.82
C LEU A 101 41.11 -15.97 10.00
N VAL A 102 41.80 -15.80 11.11
CA VAL A 102 41.27 -15.09 12.28
C VAL A 102 41.58 -13.60 12.14
N ALA A 103 40.57 -12.76 12.34
CA ALA A 103 40.71 -11.31 12.26
C ALA A 103 41.72 -10.77 13.29
N GLY A 104 42.40 -9.67 12.94
CA GLY A 104 43.37 -9.01 13.82
C GLY A 104 44.58 -9.88 14.19
N THR A 105 44.86 -10.92 13.43
CA THR A 105 45.85 -11.93 13.78
C THR A 105 47.04 -11.85 12.83
N THR A 106 48.27 -11.90 13.40
CA THR A 106 49.50 -11.99 12.63
C THR A 106 49.78 -13.44 12.25
N TYR A 107 49.97 -13.66 10.96
CA TYR A 107 50.38 -14.93 10.38
C TYR A 107 51.79 -14.81 9.81
N TYR A 108 52.66 -15.77 10.15
CA TYR A 108 53.94 -15.95 9.52
C TYR A 108 53.79 -16.90 8.35
N TYR A 109 54.54 -16.68 7.27
CA TYR A 109 54.48 -17.55 6.09
C TYR A 109 55.80 -17.56 5.33
N MET A 110 56.06 -18.67 4.61
CA MET A 110 57.17 -18.83 3.70
C MET A 110 56.82 -19.78 2.57
N LEU A 111 57.41 -19.56 1.41
CA LEU A 111 57.29 -20.48 0.28
C LEU A 111 58.25 -21.65 0.46
N GLN A 112 57.80 -22.86 0.19
CA GLN A 112 58.56 -24.10 0.23
C GLN A 112 58.40 -24.84 -1.10
N GLY A 113 59.48 -25.35 -1.64
CA GLY A 113 59.45 -26.15 -2.85
C GLY A 113 60.14 -27.49 -2.61
N SER A 114 59.65 -28.57 -3.21
CA SER A 114 60.24 -29.91 -3.15
C SER A 114 60.53 -30.42 -4.56
N ASN A 115 61.78 -30.82 -4.81
CA ASN A 115 62.14 -31.48 -6.05
C ASN A 115 62.10 -33.03 -5.92
N GLY A 116 61.47 -33.56 -4.86
CA GLY A 116 61.33 -34.98 -4.56
C GLY A 116 62.52 -35.59 -3.74
N ARG A 117 63.62 -34.85 -3.55
CA ARG A 117 64.76 -35.26 -2.72
C ARG A 117 65.07 -34.27 -1.61
N THR A 118 65.04 -33.01 -1.94
CA THR A 118 65.34 -31.92 -0.99
C THR A 118 64.12 -31.00 -0.90
N ILE A 119 63.97 -30.34 0.25
CA ILE A 119 63.02 -29.31 0.49
C ILE A 119 63.80 -28.01 0.65
N THR A 120 63.54 -27.07 -0.23
CA THR A 120 64.08 -25.71 -0.17
C THR A 120 63.06 -24.75 0.40
N THR A 121 63.46 -23.83 1.23
CA THR A 121 62.59 -22.81 1.86
C THR A 121 63.08 -21.41 1.50
N SER A 122 62.16 -20.50 1.31
CA SER A 122 62.43 -19.09 1.08
C SER A 122 62.58 -18.28 2.39
N ASN A 123 62.73 -16.97 2.26
CA ASN A 123 62.63 -16.03 3.38
C ASN A 123 61.23 -16.07 4.02
N ARG A 124 61.22 -15.92 5.33
CA ARG A 124 59.97 -15.79 6.10
C ARG A 124 59.45 -14.35 6.02
N MET A 125 58.14 -14.22 5.89
CA MET A 125 57.41 -12.96 5.97
C MET A 125 56.24 -13.08 6.93
N SER A 126 55.58 -11.98 7.22
CA SER A 126 54.36 -11.94 8.02
C SER A 126 53.32 -11.04 7.37
N LEU A 127 52.09 -11.35 7.63
CA LEU A 127 50.93 -10.49 7.35
C LEU A 127 50.10 -10.38 8.62
N THR A 128 49.32 -9.31 8.74
CA THR A 128 48.32 -9.20 9.81
C THR A 128 46.97 -8.95 9.15
N THR A 129 46.01 -9.82 9.46
CA THR A 129 44.60 -9.63 8.99
C THR A 129 44.01 -8.39 9.63
N GLN A 130 43.02 -7.79 8.94
CA GLN A 130 42.31 -6.64 9.49
C GLN A 130 41.57 -7.03 10.77
N SER A 131 41.56 -6.16 11.75
CA SER A 131 40.82 -6.34 13.01
C SER A 131 39.32 -6.23 12.78
N ASN A 132 38.52 -6.88 13.63
CA ASN A 132 37.10 -6.60 13.69
C ASN A 132 36.89 -5.18 14.22
N GLU A 133 35.85 -4.56 13.70
CA GLU A 133 35.43 -3.18 13.99
C GLU A 133 33.99 -3.18 14.54
N LYS A 134 33.56 -2.03 15.07
CA LYS A 134 32.16 -1.82 15.41
C LYS A 134 31.31 -1.87 14.13
N PRO A 135 30.03 -2.22 14.21
CA PRO A 135 29.11 -2.10 13.08
C PRO A 135 29.12 -0.69 12.47
N SER A 136 28.83 -0.56 11.19
CA SER A 136 28.60 0.72 10.55
C SER A 136 27.12 0.90 10.20
N LEU A 137 26.61 2.10 10.41
CA LEU A 137 25.20 2.46 10.22
C LEU A 137 25.07 3.54 9.15
N GLY A 138 24.03 3.43 8.33
CA GLY A 138 23.59 4.47 7.41
C GLY A 138 22.75 5.54 8.10
N GLU A 139 22.26 6.49 7.31
CA GLU A 139 21.36 7.53 7.81
C GLU A 139 20.01 6.94 8.20
N ALA A 140 19.49 7.38 9.36
CA ALA A 140 18.10 7.08 9.73
C ALA A 140 17.14 8.04 9.03
N LYS A 141 15.87 7.62 8.89
CA LYS A 141 14.77 8.44 8.37
C LYS A 141 13.43 8.00 8.97
N ILE A 142 12.52 8.96 9.09
CA ILE A 142 11.13 8.64 9.40
C ILE A 142 10.50 8.10 8.11
N LEU A 143 10.05 6.86 8.14
CA LEU A 143 9.31 6.22 7.06
C LEU A 143 7.83 6.56 7.17
N SER A 144 7.23 6.29 8.31
CA SER A 144 5.83 6.59 8.62
C SER A 144 5.72 7.32 9.94
N SER A 145 4.71 8.15 10.08
CA SER A 145 4.55 9.01 11.24
C SER A 145 3.10 9.07 11.71
N GLY A 146 2.91 9.21 13.01
CA GLY A 146 1.63 9.41 13.65
C GLY A 146 1.71 10.38 14.83
N PRO A 147 0.57 10.70 15.44
CA PRO A 147 0.53 11.66 16.56
C PRO A 147 1.31 11.21 17.80
N MET A 148 1.47 9.91 17.99
CA MET A 148 2.15 9.33 19.16
C MET A 148 3.07 8.17 18.78
N SER A 149 3.46 8.05 17.50
CA SER A 149 4.28 6.96 17.01
C SER A 149 5.08 7.37 15.78
N ALA A 150 6.14 6.61 15.48
CA ALA A 150 6.90 6.73 14.24
C ALA A 150 7.47 5.38 13.82
N ILE A 151 7.52 5.11 12.51
CA ILE A 151 8.34 4.03 11.97
C ILE A 151 9.64 4.64 11.49
N VAL A 152 10.73 4.24 12.13
CA VAL A 152 12.09 4.68 11.80
C VAL A 152 12.77 3.62 10.95
N GLY A 153 13.27 4.01 9.77
CA GLY A 153 14.11 3.18 8.92
C GLY A 153 15.57 3.58 9.05
N TYR A 154 16.48 2.60 9.11
CA TYR A 154 17.92 2.80 9.09
C TYR A 154 18.62 1.57 8.49
N ASP A 155 19.84 1.76 7.97
CA ASP A 155 20.60 0.67 7.37
C ASP A 155 21.77 0.26 8.29
N ILE A 156 21.96 -1.05 8.44
CA ILE A 156 23.21 -1.61 8.93
C ILE A 156 24.06 -1.93 7.71
N LEU A 157 25.10 -1.14 7.46
CA LEU A 157 25.93 -1.24 6.25
C LEU A 157 26.90 -2.41 6.34
N GLU A 158 27.54 -2.57 7.51
CA GLU A 158 28.49 -3.63 7.80
C GLU A 158 28.40 -4.07 9.27
N ASN A 159 28.64 -5.36 9.50
CA ASN A 159 28.70 -5.91 10.87
C ASN A 159 30.09 -5.77 11.55
N GLY A 160 31.06 -5.23 10.83
CA GLY A 160 32.44 -5.08 11.35
C GLY A 160 33.19 -6.39 11.54
N GLY A 161 32.70 -7.51 10.99
CA GLY A 161 33.32 -8.84 11.12
C GLY A 161 32.84 -9.66 12.31
N GLU A 162 31.89 -9.16 13.09
CA GLU A 162 31.26 -9.86 14.22
C GLU A 162 29.73 -9.85 14.09
N ASN A 163 29.08 -10.84 14.69
CA ASN A 163 27.63 -10.87 14.71
C ASN A 163 27.06 -9.69 15.53
N ILE A 164 26.04 -9.05 15.00
CA ILE A 164 25.29 -8.02 15.72
C ILE A 164 24.32 -8.73 16.66
N SER A 165 24.43 -8.42 17.94
CA SER A 165 23.60 -9.01 18.99
C SER A 165 22.30 -8.24 19.26
N GLU A 166 22.31 -6.95 18.99
CA GLU A 166 21.16 -6.05 19.22
C GLU A 166 21.28 -4.83 18.31
N THR A 167 20.11 -4.33 17.84
CA THR A 167 20.00 -3.04 17.15
C THR A 167 18.68 -2.38 17.51
N GLY A 168 18.56 -1.08 17.24
CA GLY A 168 17.38 -0.29 17.55
C GLY A 168 17.65 1.20 17.45
N CYS A 169 16.88 1.99 18.21
CA CYS A 169 17.09 3.43 18.29
C CYS A 169 17.16 3.91 19.74
N TYR A 170 17.97 4.92 19.99
CA TYR A 170 17.80 5.82 21.11
C TYR A 170 16.86 6.94 20.69
N TYR A 171 16.02 7.44 21.60
CA TYR A 171 15.22 8.63 21.37
C TYR A 171 15.17 9.50 22.63
N GLU A 172 15.12 10.81 22.44
CA GLU A 172 15.11 11.81 23.51
C GLU A 172 14.14 12.94 23.16
N LEU A 173 13.25 13.30 24.09
CA LEU A 173 12.36 14.44 23.96
C LEU A 173 13.16 15.73 24.06
N THR A 174 13.10 16.59 23.03
CA THR A 174 13.84 17.85 22.98
C THR A 174 12.95 19.07 23.23
N SER A 175 11.68 19.02 22.86
CA SER A 175 10.68 20.06 23.18
C SER A 175 9.27 19.50 23.12
N ASN A 176 8.38 20.06 23.95
CA ASN A 176 6.96 19.76 23.95
C ASN A 176 6.18 21.07 24.21
N GLU A 177 4.99 21.26 23.61
CA GLU A 177 4.19 22.48 23.74
C GLU A 177 3.75 22.78 25.19
N GLU A 178 3.70 21.78 26.05
CA GLU A 178 3.29 21.94 27.46
C GLU A 178 4.40 22.51 28.37
N GLU A 179 5.68 22.50 27.92
CA GLU A 179 6.84 22.91 28.76
C GLU A 179 7.50 24.23 28.36
N THR A 180 6.88 25.11 27.58
CA THR A 180 7.52 26.34 27.05
C THR A 180 7.93 27.41 28.10
N ASN A 181 7.78 27.16 29.41
CA ASN A 181 8.06 28.14 30.46
C ASN A 181 9.32 27.91 31.31
N SER A 182 10.15 26.95 31.05
CA SER A 182 11.38 26.76 31.84
C SER A 182 12.44 25.86 31.24
N ARG A 183 13.13 26.22 30.16
CA ARG A 183 14.48 25.73 29.89
C ARG A 183 15.33 26.72 29.12
N SER A 184 16.53 26.97 29.63
CA SER A 184 17.61 27.74 29.00
C SER A 184 18.01 27.11 27.66
N ASN A 185 18.15 27.94 26.63
CA ASN A 185 18.73 27.62 25.33
C ASN A 185 20.19 27.14 25.49
N ASP A 186 20.39 25.87 25.72
CA ASP A 186 21.69 25.25 25.51
C ASP A 186 21.61 24.44 24.20
N ASN A 187 21.84 25.16 23.10
CA ASN A 187 21.80 24.62 21.73
C ASN A 187 23.12 23.91 21.41
N THR A 188 23.58 23.01 22.27
CA THR A 188 24.63 22.05 21.93
C THR A 188 23.98 20.90 21.17
N GLN A 189 24.17 20.89 19.85
CA GLN A 189 23.88 19.74 18.99
C GLN A 189 24.77 18.57 19.41
N SER A 190 24.38 17.85 20.45
CA SER A 190 25.04 16.60 20.80
C SER A 190 24.78 15.58 19.68
N GLU A 191 25.84 15.13 19.04
CA GLU A 191 25.80 14.03 18.05
C GLU A 191 25.51 12.67 18.71
N MET A 192 25.63 12.59 20.03
CA MET A 192 25.41 11.38 20.82
C MET A 192 24.18 11.50 21.72
N PRO A 193 23.48 10.37 22.00
CA PRO A 193 22.35 10.36 22.94
C PRO A 193 22.74 10.91 24.30
N GLY A 194 21.87 11.78 24.85
CA GLY A 194 22.03 12.32 26.20
C GLY A 194 21.68 11.31 27.29
N ASN A 195 21.88 11.70 28.57
CA ASN A 195 21.55 10.85 29.72
C ASN A 195 20.03 10.62 29.88
N GLN A 196 19.18 11.38 29.17
CA GLN A 196 17.73 11.26 29.16
C GLN A 196 17.22 10.40 27.99
N ALA A 197 18.11 10.02 27.07
CA ALA A 197 17.72 9.22 25.90
C ALA A 197 17.28 7.83 26.34
N GLN A 198 16.10 7.43 25.88
CA GLN A 198 15.54 6.10 26.09
C GLN A 198 15.98 5.18 24.97
N LYS A 199 16.29 3.93 25.32
CA LYS A 199 16.72 2.89 24.38
C LYS A 199 15.53 2.05 23.96
N PHE A 200 15.32 1.90 22.65
CA PHE A 200 14.26 1.11 22.07
C PHE A 200 14.85 0.06 21.12
N PRO A 201 15.04 -1.18 21.58
CA PRO A 201 15.60 -2.25 20.76
C PRO A 201 14.59 -2.73 19.72
N LEU A 202 15.08 -3.17 18.55
CA LEU A 202 14.29 -3.80 17.52
C LEU A 202 13.87 -5.19 17.98
N PRO A 203 12.56 -5.46 18.14
CA PRO A 203 12.06 -6.78 18.57
C PRO A 203 12.42 -7.87 17.56
N ASN A 204 12.79 -9.06 18.04
CA ASN A 204 13.07 -10.25 17.23
C ASN A 204 14.15 -10.06 16.15
N TYR A 205 15.15 -9.23 16.41
CA TYR A 205 16.27 -9.04 15.49
C TYR A 205 17.10 -10.33 15.33
N GLU A 206 17.28 -10.78 14.09
CA GLU A 206 17.94 -12.05 13.75
C GLU A 206 19.38 -11.90 13.27
N GLY A 207 20.03 -10.73 13.47
CA GLY A 207 21.42 -10.50 13.12
C GLY A 207 21.66 -10.10 11.66
N SER A 208 20.61 -9.76 10.89
CA SER A 208 20.72 -9.38 9.48
C SER A 208 21.31 -7.98 9.30
N ILE A 209 22.19 -7.81 8.29
CA ILE A 209 22.60 -6.49 7.79
C ILE A 209 21.59 -5.97 6.76
N GLY A 210 21.67 -4.68 6.42
CA GLY A 210 20.77 -4.00 5.49
C GLY A 210 19.68 -3.20 6.21
N GLN A 211 18.60 -2.94 5.52
CA GLN A 211 17.52 -2.07 6.00
C GLN A 211 16.78 -2.67 7.19
N GLN A 212 16.65 -1.88 8.25
CA GLN A 212 15.87 -2.18 9.44
C GLN A 212 14.71 -1.20 9.55
N LYS A 213 13.58 -1.66 10.11
CA LYS A 213 12.40 -0.83 10.40
C LYS A 213 12.02 -1.02 11.86
N LEU A 214 11.89 0.07 12.60
CA LEU A 214 11.53 0.06 14.01
C LEU A 214 10.32 0.96 14.24
N LEU A 215 9.25 0.41 14.81
CA LEU A 215 8.11 1.18 15.30
C LEU A 215 8.39 1.67 16.72
N ILE A 216 8.39 2.98 16.93
CA ILE A 216 8.47 3.63 18.25
C ILE A 216 7.06 4.12 18.60
N ASN A 217 6.52 3.67 19.72
CA ASN A 217 5.20 4.03 20.25
C ASN A 217 5.31 4.93 21.47
N ASP A 218 4.16 5.38 21.99
CA ASP A 218 4.00 6.14 23.23
C ASP A 218 4.77 7.47 23.24
N LEU A 219 4.94 8.07 22.07
CA LEU A 219 5.45 9.42 21.94
C LEU A 219 4.39 10.45 22.40
N HIS A 220 4.83 11.61 22.88
CA HIS A 220 3.92 12.72 23.19
C HIS A 220 3.46 13.41 21.89
N ARG A 221 2.20 13.89 21.89
CA ARG A 221 1.67 14.70 20.79
C ARG A 221 2.37 16.05 20.70
N ASN A 222 2.49 16.59 19.49
CA ASN A 222 3.10 17.91 19.23
C ASN A 222 4.46 18.09 19.92
N ALA A 223 5.27 17.04 19.92
CA ALA A 223 6.54 16.97 20.63
C ALA A 223 7.69 16.66 19.66
N THR A 224 8.84 17.25 19.88
CA THR A 224 10.02 17.05 19.06
C THR A 224 11.00 16.10 19.74
N TYR A 225 11.42 15.11 19.00
CA TYR A 225 12.35 14.08 19.41
C TYR A 225 13.62 14.11 18.58
N LYS A 226 14.72 13.73 19.21
CA LYS A 226 15.97 13.37 18.55
C LYS A 226 16.11 11.86 18.62
N ILE A 227 16.44 11.21 17.50
CA ILE A 227 16.44 9.75 17.38
C ILE A 227 17.76 9.32 16.75
N TRP A 228 18.47 8.37 17.37
CA TRP A 228 19.75 7.80 16.93
C TRP A 228 19.62 6.31 16.70
N PRO A 229 19.92 5.78 15.51
CA PRO A 229 20.02 4.33 15.33
C PRO A 229 21.28 3.81 16.02
N TYR A 230 21.24 2.59 16.53
CA TYR A 230 22.40 1.92 17.11
C TYR A 230 22.48 0.45 16.70
N ALA A 231 23.68 -0.13 16.77
CA ALA A 231 23.91 -1.57 16.63
C ALA A 231 25.05 -2.00 17.55
N ILE A 232 24.92 -3.17 18.18
CA ILE A 232 25.84 -3.73 19.16
C ILE A 232 26.45 -5.03 18.65
N SER A 233 27.77 -5.14 18.67
CA SER A 233 28.52 -6.37 18.46
C SER A 233 29.44 -6.64 19.65
N ARG A 234 30.19 -7.74 19.61
CA ARG A 234 31.25 -8.00 20.62
C ARG A 234 32.33 -6.94 20.66
N VAL A 235 32.58 -6.23 19.56
CA VAL A 235 33.58 -5.15 19.49
C VAL A 235 33.09 -3.88 20.18
N GLY A 236 31.77 -3.70 20.26
CA GLY A 236 31.16 -2.58 20.94
C GLY A 236 29.92 -2.04 20.21
N GLU A 237 29.35 -0.98 20.78
CA GLU A 237 28.20 -0.28 20.24
C GLU A 237 28.62 0.77 19.21
N ALA A 238 27.93 0.78 18.07
CA ALA A 238 27.95 1.86 17.10
C ALA A 238 26.64 2.66 17.24
N ILE A 239 26.74 3.98 17.14
CA ILE A 239 25.61 4.91 17.17
C ILE A 239 25.68 5.73 15.89
N GLY A 240 24.59 5.76 15.13
CA GLY A 240 24.47 6.55 13.88
C GLY A 240 24.15 8.01 14.13
N SER A 241 24.13 8.80 13.06
CA SER A 241 23.76 10.21 13.10
C SER A 241 22.29 10.38 13.52
N PRO A 242 21.99 11.40 14.35
CA PRO A 242 20.63 11.63 14.79
C PRO A 242 19.76 12.23 13.70
N ILE A 243 18.47 11.93 13.78
CA ILE A 243 17.42 12.66 13.06
C ILE A 243 16.53 13.40 14.07
N THR A 244 15.95 14.51 13.62
CA THR A 244 14.93 15.24 14.38
C THR A 244 13.56 14.90 13.83
N TYR A 245 12.63 14.55 14.70
CA TYR A 245 11.25 14.23 14.35
C TYR A 245 10.28 14.97 15.28
N THR A 246 9.28 15.62 14.69
CA THR A 246 8.19 16.25 15.45
C THR A 246 6.90 15.49 15.16
N THR A 247 6.24 14.98 16.21
CA THR A 247 4.94 14.35 16.09
C THR A 247 3.89 15.37 15.66
N SER A 248 2.95 14.95 14.83
CA SER A 248 1.86 15.80 14.33
C SER A 248 0.54 15.04 14.36
N ASP A 249 -0.58 15.76 14.29
CA ASP A 249 -1.91 15.12 14.22
C ASP A 249 -2.17 14.41 12.88
N ALA A 250 -1.31 14.58 11.88
CA ALA A 250 -1.38 13.85 10.62
C ALA A 250 -0.65 12.50 10.72
N ILE A 251 -1.25 11.47 10.11
CA ILE A 251 -0.60 10.17 9.94
C ILE A 251 -0.13 10.04 8.49
N THR A 252 1.15 9.77 8.31
CA THR A 252 1.75 9.51 6.99
C THR A 252 2.20 8.05 6.91
N LEU A 253 1.68 7.32 5.93
CA LEU A 253 1.99 5.91 5.68
C LEU A 253 3.05 5.79 4.59
N HIS A 254 4.14 5.10 4.88
CA HIS A 254 5.16 4.77 3.88
C HIS A 254 4.76 3.55 3.06
N GLU A 255 4.22 2.53 3.74
CA GLU A 255 3.71 1.31 3.11
C GLU A 255 2.25 1.08 3.48
N PRO A 256 1.46 0.49 2.57
CA PRO A 256 0.08 0.13 2.88
C PRO A 256 0.01 -0.93 3.98
N GLY A 257 -0.92 -0.77 4.92
CA GLY A 257 -1.15 -1.70 6.04
C GLY A 257 -0.54 -1.24 7.38
N GLU A 258 0.12 -0.09 7.42
CA GLU A 258 0.82 0.40 8.63
C GLU A 258 -0.09 1.17 9.61
N LEU A 259 -1.30 1.57 9.20
CA LEU A 259 -2.18 2.43 10.01
C LEU A 259 -2.48 1.85 11.39
N SER A 260 -2.80 0.57 11.47
CA SER A 260 -3.10 -0.10 12.75
C SER A 260 -1.92 -0.05 13.71
N ALA A 261 -0.70 -0.24 13.20
CA ALA A 261 0.52 -0.20 14.01
C ALA A 261 0.81 1.22 14.53
N LEU A 262 0.65 2.24 13.68
CA LEU A 262 0.88 3.64 14.04
C LEU A 262 -0.16 4.18 15.04
N ILE A 263 -1.39 3.69 15.01
CA ILE A 263 -2.46 4.08 15.95
C ILE A 263 -2.32 3.36 17.29
N GLY A 264 -1.86 2.09 17.29
CA GLY A 264 -1.74 1.27 18.49
C GLY A 264 -3.07 1.15 19.23
N ASP A 265 -3.02 1.32 20.55
CA ASP A 265 -4.18 1.19 21.46
C ASP A 265 -5.14 2.39 21.41
N HIS A 266 -4.79 3.47 20.69
CA HIS A 266 -5.56 4.73 20.61
C HIS A 266 -6.65 4.74 19.53
N LEU A 267 -7.03 3.57 18.99
CA LEU A 267 -7.94 3.42 17.84
C LEU A 267 -9.27 4.19 17.96
N TYR A 268 -9.80 4.36 19.17
CA TYR A 268 -11.09 4.97 19.42
C TYR A 268 -11.04 6.39 20.01
N GLU A 269 -9.85 6.99 20.07
CA GLU A 269 -9.67 8.32 20.66
C GLU A 269 -9.82 9.47 19.68
N TYR A 270 -9.62 9.19 18.38
CA TYR A 270 -9.62 10.20 17.34
C TYR A 270 -11.04 10.67 16.99
N THR A 271 -11.22 12.00 16.95
CA THR A 271 -12.42 12.66 16.40
C THR A 271 -12.14 13.34 15.06
N SER A 272 -10.89 13.69 14.80
CA SER A 272 -10.40 14.25 13.54
C SER A 272 -9.11 13.55 13.15
N LEU A 273 -8.88 13.35 11.86
CA LEU A 273 -7.69 12.68 11.36
C LEU A 273 -7.33 13.16 9.95
N THR A 274 -6.06 13.47 9.75
CA THR A 274 -5.47 13.72 8.43
C THR A 274 -4.55 12.56 8.08
N LEU A 275 -4.75 11.99 6.88
CA LEU A 275 -4.00 10.85 6.39
C LEU A 275 -3.26 11.19 5.10
N ALA A 276 -2.06 10.65 4.94
CA ALA A 276 -1.27 10.73 3.72
C ALA A 276 -0.57 9.40 3.43
N GLY A 277 -0.18 9.19 2.17
CA GLY A 277 0.49 7.97 1.74
C GLY A 277 -0.44 6.90 1.17
N SER A 278 0.07 5.69 0.97
CA SER A 278 -0.69 4.60 0.33
C SER A 278 -1.45 3.78 1.37
N MET A 279 -2.73 3.50 1.11
CA MET A 279 -3.63 2.73 1.97
C MET A 279 -4.23 1.53 1.23
N ASN A 280 -4.26 0.38 1.88
CA ASN A 280 -4.92 -0.83 1.39
C ASN A 280 -6.12 -1.24 2.26
N GLY A 281 -6.65 -2.45 2.05
CA GLY A 281 -7.81 -2.96 2.76
C GLY A 281 -7.65 -3.05 4.28
N ASP A 282 -6.44 -3.32 4.79
CA ASP A 282 -6.16 -3.42 6.23
C ASP A 282 -6.24 -2.04 6.90
N ASP A 283 -5.69 -1.01 6.23
CA ASP A 283 -5.78 0.38 6.69
C ASP A 283 -7.23 0.86 6.70
N LEU A 284 -7.97 0.60 5.60
CA LEU A 284 -9.37 0.98 5.50
C LEU A 284 -10.26 0.23 6.50
N CYS A 285 -9.94 -1.02 6.83
CA CYS A 285 -10.61 -1.75 7.92
C CYS A 285 -10.40 -1.04 9.27
N SER A 286 -9.17 -0.63 9.58
CA SER A 286 -8.85 0.12 10.79
C SER A 286 -9.54 1.48 10.83
N LEU A 287 -9.54 2.19 9.71
CA LEU A 287 -10.23 3.48 9.56
C LEU A 287 -11.74 3.35 9.78
N ARG A 288 -12.39 2.31 9.24
CA ARG A 288 -13.81 2.04 9.48
C ARG A 288 -14.12 1.81 10.97
N LYS A 289 -13.25 1.08 11.68
CA LYS A 289 -13.39 0.89 13.14
C LYS A 289 -13.34 2.22 13.89
N MET A 290 -12.46 3.14 13.48
CA MET A 290 -12.38 4.49 14.04
C MET A 290 -13.65 5.32 13.77
N MET A 291 -14.32 5.09 12.64
CA MET A 291 -15.60 5.72 12.26
C MET A 291 -16.84 5.02 12.85
N GLY A 292 -16.67 4.01 13.69
CA GLY A 292 -17.78 3.35 14.37
C GLY A 292 -18.27 2.05 13.73
N ARG A 293 -17.56 1.46 12.76
CA ARG A 293 -17.98 0.22 12.06
C ARG A 293 -16.88 -0.83 12.00
N ASN A 294 -17.22 -2.04 12.37
CA ASN A 294 -16.35 -3.20 12.28
C ASN A 294 -16.43 -3.83 10.88
N GLN A 295 -15.58 -4.83 10.61
CA GLN A 295 -15.53 -5.55 9.36
C GLN A 295 -16.82 -6.35 9.06
N ASP A 296 -17.50 -6.82 10.09
CA ASP A 296 -18.80 -7.53 10.03
C ASP A 296 -20.00 -6.57 10.08
N GLU A 297 -19.79 -5.26 9.89
CA GLU A 297 -20.79 -4.19 9.96
C GLU A 297 -21.37 -3.94 11.37
N THR A 298 -20.87 -4.57 12.42
CA THR A 298 -21.24 -4.26 13.80
C THR A 298 -20.66 -2.92 14.26
N SER A 299 -21.30 -2.29 15.25
CA SER A 299 -20.86 -1.00 15.77
C SER A 299 -19.59 -1.15 16.63
N THR A 300 -18.70 -0.15 16.57
CA THR A 300 -17.54 0.00 17.45
C THR A 300 -17.67 1.26 18.30
N GLN A 301 -16.67 1.50 19.17
CA GLN A 301 -16.60 2.73 19.98
C GLN A 301 -15.97 3.92 19.22
N GLY A 302 -15.68 3.74 17.92
CA GLY A 302 -15.08 4.77 17.09
C GLY A 302 -15.95 6.02 16.99
N LYS A 303 -15.32 7.19 17.06
CA LYS A 303 -15.96 8.51 17.04
C LYS A 303 -15.34 9.49 16.06
N LEU A 304 -14.55 8.97 15.11
CA LEU A 304 -13.95 9.77 14.05
C LEU A 304 -15.04 10.39 13.19
N SER A 305 -15.08 11.73 13.16
CA SER A 305 -16.13 12.51 12.51
C SER A 305 -15.61 13.43 11.39
N HIS A 306 -14.33 13.79 11.42
CA HIS A 306 -13.67 14.62 10.41
C HIS A 306 -12.47 13.87 9.87
N LEU A 307 -12.49 13.58 8.57
CA LEU A 307 -11.46 12.79 7.91
C LEU A 307 -10.92 13.52 6.69
N ASP A 308 -9.62 13.79 6.67
CA ASP A 308 -8.93 14.33 5.51
C ASP A 308 -8.04 13.23 4.90
N MET A 309 -8.41 12.79 3.68
CA MET A 309 -7.68 11.80 2.89
C MET A 309 -7.11 12.41 1.60
N THR A 310 -6.99 13.73 1.54
CA THR A 310 -6.58 14.46 0.32
C THR A 310 -5.28 13.91 -0.28
N GLU A 311 -4.30 13.61 0.58
CA GLU A 311 -2.97 13.10 0.20
C GLU A 311 -2.87 11.55 0.28
N VAL A 312 -4.00 10.86 0.41
CA VAL A 312 -4.05 9.39 0.40
C VAL A 312 -4.10 8.86 -1.02
N LYS A 313 -3.46 7.71 -1.23
CA LYS A 313 -3.62 6.86 -2.43
C LYS A 313 -4.21 5.53 -2.02
N ILE A 314 -5.41 5.25 -2.46
CA ILE A 314 -6.00 3.91 -2.26
C ILE A 314 -5.38 2.97 -3.28
N VAL A 315 -4.80 1.87 -2.79
CA VAL A 315 -4.16 0.83 -3.61
C VAL A 315 -4.80 -0.53 -3.36
N ALA A 316 -4.78 -1.38 -4.37
CA ALA A 316 -5.23 -2.76 -4.24
C ALA A 316 -4.34 -3.54 -3.26
N GLY A 317 -4.92 -4.45 -2.50
CA GLY A 317 -4.19 -5.32 -1.55
C GLY A 317 -4.74 -5.27 -0.13
N GLY A 318 -4.05 -5.96 0.78
CA GLY A 318 -4.50 -6.16 2.14
C GLY A 318 -5.76 -7.04 2.24
N GLY A 319 -6.33 -7.11 3.44
CA GLY A 319 -7.57 -7.82 3.73
C GLY A 319 -8.83 -7.08 3.28
N SER A 320 -9.99 -7.65 3.58
CA SER A 320 -11.27 -7.00 3.37
C SER A 320 -11.46 -5.82 4.34
N TYR A 321 -11.91 -4.67 3.84
CA TYR A 321 -12.24 -3.53 4.70
C TYR A 321 -13.67 -3.62 5.31
N GLY A 322 -14.51 -4.55 4.86
CA GLY A 322 -15.85 -4.81 5.39
C GLY A 322 -16.71 -5.65 4.45
N ALA A 323 -17.54 -6.54 4.97
CA ALA A 323 -18.49 -7.37 4.21
C ALA A 323 -17.89 -8.05 2.95
N SER A 324 -16.67 -8.59 3.06
CA SER A 324 -15.91 -9.23 1.98
C SER A 324 -15.61 -8.31 0.78
N ARG A 325 -15.48 -7.00 1.01
CA ARG A 325 -15.09 -6.00 0.00
C ARG A 325 -13.60 -5.70 0.10
N TYR A 326 -12.96 -5.51 -1.05
CA TYR A 326 -11.51 -5.31 -1.18
C TYR A 326 -11.21 -4.01 -1.93
N THR A 327 -10.04 -3.44 -1.68
CA THR A 327 -9.60 -2.23 -2.35
C THR A 327 -9.23 -2.46 -3.81
N GLN A 328 -9.42 -1.41 -4.61
CA GLN A 328 -8.93 -1.27 -5.97
C GLN A 328 -8.20 0.07 -6.09
N ASP A 329 -7.24 0.16 -7.00
CA ASP A 329 -6.45 1.38 -7.18
C ASP A 329 -7.33 2.57 -7.55
N HIS A 330 -7.18 3.68 -6.81
CA HIS A 330 -7.87 4.95 -7.04
C HIS A 330 -9.40 4.88 -6.95
N VAL A 331 -9.97 3.88 -6.24
CA VAL A 331 -11.41 3.67 -6.13
C VAL A 331 -11.90 3.89 -4.71
N ILE A 332 -12.88 4.77 -4.54
CA ILE A 332 -13.72 4.81 -3.34
C ILE A 332 -14.71 3.66 -3.46
N GLY A 333 -14.35 2.52 -2.90
CA GLY A 333 -15.01 1.24 -3.13
C GLY A 333 -16.41 1.15 -2.55
N GLN A 334 -17.15 0.14 -3.01
CA GLN A 334 -18.51 -0.11 -2.56
C GLN A 334 -18.61 -0.17 -1.03
N GLY A 335 -19.43 0.69 -0.45
CA GLY A 335 -19.71 0.73 0.98
C GLY A 335 -18.51 1.09 1.86
N LEU A 336 -17.47 1.74 1.33
CA LEU A 336 -16.27 2.10 2.10
C LEU A 336 -16.61 2.88 3.38
N PHE A 337 -17.50 3.85 3.29
CA PHE A 337 -17.98 4.65 4.43
C PHE A 337 -19.38 4.24 4.89
N ALA A 338 -19.96 3.17 4.33
CA ALA A 338 -21.34 2.79 4.65
C ALA A 338 -21.55 2.59 6.16
N ASN A 339 -22.70 3.12 6.64
CA ASN A 339 -23.12 3.06 8.05
C ASN A 339 -22.18 3.81 9.03
N CYS A 340 -21.27 4.65 8.55
CA CYS A 340 -20.42 5.48 9.40
C CYS A 340 -21.22 6.70 9.90
N ASP A 341 -22.08 6.47 10.91
CA ASP A 341 -23.05 7.46 11.39
C ASP A 341 -22.41 8.68 12.06
N ASN A 342 -21.15 8.55 12.51
CA ASN A 342 -20.41 9.64 13.14
C ASN A 342 -19.72 10.56 12.14
N LEU A 343 -19.55 10.15 10.88
CA LEU A 343 -18.82 10.89 9.87
C LEU A 343 -19.59 12.15 9.44
N ILE A 344 -19.05 13.32 9.77
CA ILE A 344 -19.64 14.65 9.48
C ILE A 344 -19.03 15.22 8.20
N GLU A 345 -17.70 15.06 8.03
CA GLU A 345 -16.95 15.57 6.90
C GLU A 345 -15.91 14.55 6.44
N VAL A 346 -15.78 14.40 5.14
CA VAL A 346 -14.70 13.64 4.52
C VAL A 346 -14.15 14.38 3.29
N LYS A 347 -12.83 14.55 3.26
CA LYS A 347 -12.12 14.97 2.05
C LYS A 347 -11.53 13.75 1.38
N LEU A 348 -11.88 13.54 0.12
CA LEU A 348 -11.51 12.35 -0.64
C LEU A 348 -10.10 12.49 -1.24
N PRO A 349 -9.43 11.36 -1.53
CA PRO A 349 -8.16 11.35 -2.25
C PRO A 349 -8.23 12.12 -3.57
N MET A 350 -7.23 12.99 -3.80
CA MET A 350 -7.20 13.82 -5.03
C MET A 350 -7.04 12.99 -6.32
N ASP A 351 -6.55 11.77 -6.22
CA ASP A 351 -6.36 10.85 -7.34
C ASP A 351 -7.48 9.81 -7.50
N ALA A 352 -8.54 9.88 -6.68
CA ALA A 352 -9.69 8.98 -6.79
C ALA A 352 -10.40 9.18 -8.13
N THR A 353 -10.60 8.09 -8.88
CA THR A 353 -11.23 8.12 -10.21
C THR A 353 -12.69 7.68 -10.21
N THR A 354 -13.08 6.89 -9.24
CA THR A 354 -14.41 6.26 -9.16
C THR A 354 -14.95 6.31 -7.73
N ILE A 355 -16.24 6.65 -7.61
CA ILE A 355 -17.03 6.49 -6.39
C ILE A 355 -18.10 5.44 -6.68
N GLU A 356 -17.94 4.26 -6.07
CA GLU A 356 -18.81 3.12 -6.32
C GLU A 356 -20.15 3.21 -5.57
N LYS A 357 -21.05 2.30 -5.94
CA LYS A 357 -22.37 2.15 -5.33
C LYS A 357 -22.25 2.03 -3.81
N ASP A 358 -23.16 2.71 -3.11
CA ASP A 358 -23.29 2.67 -1.66
C ASP A 358 -22.03 3.12 -0.87
N ALA A 359 -21.07 3.79 -1.52
CA ALA A 359 -19.81 4.21 -0.88
C ALA A 359 -20.05 4.98 0.43
N PHE A 360 -21.11 5.80 0.49
CA PHE A 360 -21.51 6.60 1.66
C PHE A 360 -22.88 6.21 2.23
N SER A 361 -23.42 5.04 1.87
CA SER A 361 -24.77 4.68 2.29
C SER A 361 -24.96 4.74 3.80
N ASN A 362 -26.04 5.39 4.25
CA ASN A 362 -26.38 5.59 5.66
C ASN A 362 -25.33 6.38 6.48
N CYS A 363 -24.53 7.25 5.86
CA CYS A 363 -23.74 8.24 6.60
C CYS A 363 -24.68 9.36 7.07
N THR A 364 -25.41 9.13 8.16
CA THR A 364 -26.54 9.98 8.56
C THR A 364 -26.13 11.37 9.05
N ALA A 365 -24.88 11.55 9.51
CA ALA A 365 -24.32 12.83 9.95
C ALA A 365 -23.55 13.57 8.84
N LEU A 366 -23.25 12.92 7.71
CA LEU A 366 -22.45 13.50 6.63
C LEU A 366 -23.19 14.67 5.99
N SER A 367 -22.65 15.89 6.14
CA SER A 367 -23.31 17.13 5.73
C SER A 367 -22.87 17.63 4.34
N LYS A 368 -21.65 17.32 3.95
CA LYS A 368 -21.00 17.78 2.72
C LYS A 368 -20.06 16.71 2.16
N ILE A 369 -19.99 16.66 0.82
CA ILE A 369 -19.00 15.86 0.07
C ILE A 369 -18.36 16.77 -0.98
N GLU A 370 -17.04 16.72 -1.11
CA GLU A 370 -16.31 17.36 -2.20
C GLU A 370 -15.80 16.29 -3.18
N ILE A 371 -16.16 16.45 -4.47
CA ILE A 371 -15.77 15.54 -5.56
C ILE A 371 -14.46 16.04 -6.18
N PRO A 372 -13.37 15.25 -6.10
CA PRO A 372 -12.06 15.62 -6.66
C PRO A 372 -12.08 15.80 -8.20
N ALA A 373 -11.04 16.48 -8.69
CA ALA A 373 -10.85 16.73 -10.12
C ALA A 373 -10.72 15.45 -10.97
N SER A 374 -10.15 14.41 -10.39
CA SER A 374 -9.85 13.11 -11.03
C SER A 374 -11.05 12.20 -11.22
N VAL A 375 -12.15 12.45 -10.49
CA VAL A 375 -13.33 11.56 -10.51
C VAL A 375 -14.05 11.63 -11.86
N THR A 376 -14.21 10.46 -12.47
CA THR A 376 -14.85 10.27 -13.78
C THR A 376 -16.14 9.44 -13.71
N SER A 377 -16.35 8.69 -12.61
CA SER A 377 -17.52 7.82 -12.43
C SER A 377 -18.04 7.91 -11.00
N ILE A 378 -19.35 8.12 -10.86
CA ILE A 378 -20.04 8.22 -9.57
C ILE A 378 -21.35 7.44 -9.64
N ILE A 379 -21.59 6.59 -8.63
CA ILE A 379 -22.90 5.99 -8.38
C ILE A 379 -23.43 6.59 -7.06
N PRO A 380 -24.60 7.24 -7.06
CA PRO A 380 -25.16 7.90 -5.89
C PRO A 380 -25.34 6.94 -4.70
N SER A 381 -25.08 7.44 -3.49
CA SER A 381 -25.38 6.74 -2.25
C SER A 381 -26.67 7.26 -1.62
N SER A 382 -27.36 6.42 -0.84
CA SER A 382 -28.59 6.78 -0.13
C SER A 382 -28.40 6.72 1.39
N GLY A 383 -29.36 7.28 2.15
CA GLY A 383 -29.31 7.26 3.62
C GLY A 383 -28.48 8.41 4.24
N CYS A 384 -27.87 9.27 3.45
CA CYS A 384 -27.13 10.46 3.93
C CYS A 384 -28.12 11.58 4.28
N THR A 385 -28.85 11.42 5.38
CA THR A 385 -30.00 12.31 5.71
C THR A 385 -29.62 13.74 6.09
N ALA A 386 -28.36 13.98 6.47
CA ALA A 386 -27.83 15.32 6.73
C ALA A 386 -27.18 15.98 5.50
N LEU A 387 -26.98 15.27 4.39
CA LEU A 387 -26.23 15.77 3.24
C LEU A 387 -26.96 16.94 2.56
N GLN A 388 -26.37 18.12 2.61
CA GLN A 388 -26.92 19.36 2.03
C GLN A 388 -26.19 19.74 0.73
N ASP A 389 -24.88 19.49 0.67
CA ASP A 389 -24.04 19.99 -0.40
C ASP A 389 -23.11 18.91 -0.96
N ILE A 390 -23.11 18.77 -2.28
CA ILE A 390 -22.14 18.03 -3.05
C ILE A 390 -21.37 19.05 -3.88
N GLU A 391 -20.16 19.39 -3.44
CA GLU A 391 -19.28 20.29 -4.16
C GLU A 391 -18.45 19.52 -5.18
N VAL A 392 -17.95 20.21 -6.21
CA VAL A 392 -17.12 19.63 -7.25
C VAL A 392 -15.91 20.53 -7.47
N SER A 393 -14.72 19.98 -7.47
CA SER A 393 -13.49 20.69 -7.81
C SER A 393 -13.66 21.42 -9.16
N GLY A 394 -13.29 22.70 -9.22
CA GLY A 394 -13.38 23.50 -10.44
C GLY A 394 -12.60 22.93 -11.63
N ALA A 395 -11.62 22.06 -11.38
CA ALA A 395 -10.82 21.36 -12.40
C ALA A 395 -11.45 20.04 -12.88
N ASN A 396 -12.58 19.58 -12.30
CA ASN A 396 -13.23 18.35 -12.76
C ASN A 396 -13.83 18.54 -14.16
N ALA A 397 -13.49 17.66 -15.10
CA ALA A 397 -13.96 17.72 -16.49
C ALA A 397 -15.32 17.04 -16.71
N ASN A 398 -15.79 16.21 -15.76
CA ASN A 398 -16.94 15.31 -15.93
C ASN A 398 -18.19 15.80 -15.19
N TYR A 399 -17.99 16.55 -14.10
CA TYR A 399 -19.06 16.95 -13.19
C TYR A 399 -19.02 18.44 -12.86
N ARG A 400 -20.16 18.96 -12.41
CA ARG A 400 -20.36 20.32 -11.89
C ARG A 400 -21.26 20.27 -10.66
N SER A 401 -21.11 21.23 -9.77
CA SER A 401 -22.06 21.48 -8.69
C SER A 401 -22.87 22.75 -8.98
N GLN A 402 -24.17 22.68 -8.77
CA GLN A 402 -25.04 23.85 -8.77
C GLN A 402 -26.00 23.75 -7.58
N ASP A 403 -25.94 24.76 -6.69
CA ASP A 403 -26.74 24.78 -5.46
C ASP A 403 -26.56 23.49 -4.62
N GLY A 404 -25.36 22.94 -4.58
CA GLY A 404 -25.02 21.70 -3.88
C GLY A 404 -25.53 20.43 -4.54
N VAL A 405 -26.12 20.49 -5.74
CA VAL A 405 -26.59 19.34 -6.51
C VAL A 405 -25.53 18.95 -7.53
N LEU A 406 -25.22 17.66 -7.62
CA LEU A 406 -24.25 17.13 -8.58
C LEU A 406 -24.88 16.98 -9.97
N LEU A 407 -24.27 17.61 -10.95
CA LEU A 407 -24.64 17.58 -12.36
C LEU A 407 -23.52 16.98 -13.21
N ASN A 408 -23.86 16.49 -14.41
CA ASN A 408 -22.84 16.20 -15.42
C ASN A 408 -22.15 17.50 -15.90
N ALA A 409 -21.04 17.40 -16.61
CA ALA A 409 -20.23 18.55 -17.06
C ALA A 409 -21.03 19.56 -17.92
N ALA A 410 -22.00 19.07 -18.71
CA ALA A 410 -22.85 19.90 -19.57
C ALA A 410 -24.00 20.58 -18.81
N SER A 411 -24.19 20.31 -17.52
CA SER A 411 -25.31 20.76 -16.69
C SER A 411 -26.70 20.44 -17.31
N THR A 412 -26.78 19.28 -17.95
CA THR A 412 -28.00 18.76 -18.60
C THR A 412 -28.58 17.54 -17.90
N GLU A 413 -27.86 16.96 -16.94
CA GLU A 413 -28.27 15.79 -16.18
C GLU A 413 -28.00 15.98 -14.69
N ILE A 414 -28.99 15.64 -13.86
CA ILE A 414 -28.79 15.50 -12.42
C ILE A 414 -28.23 14.12 -12.15
N VAL A 415 -27.02 14.08 -11.59
CA VAL A 415 -26.32 12.84 -11.25
C VAL A 415 -26.64 12.41 -9.81
N TRP A 416 -26.60 13.35 -8.85
CA TRP A 416 -26.88 13.05 -7.45
C TRP A 416 -27.45 14.26 -6.72
N PHE A 417 -28.62 14.07 -6.11
CA PHE A 417 -29.32 15.08 -5.32
C PHE A 417 -29.12 14.81 -3.82
N PRO A 418 -28.66 15.79 -3.02
CA PRO A 418 -28.45 15.61 -1.58
C PRO A 418 -29.74 15.33 -0.82
N MET A 419 -29.76 14.22 -0.04
CA MET A 419 -30.96 13.78 0.69
C MET A 419 -31.40 14.73 1.80
N GLY A 420 -30.49 15.50 2.38
CA GLY A 420 -30.79 16.45 3.46
C GLY A 420 -31.50 17.71 3.01
N LYS A 421 -31.53 17.99 1.70
CA LYS A 421 -32.29 19.12 1.17
C LYS A 421 -33.79 18.93 1.38
N GLN A 422 -34.46 20.00 1.83
CA GLN A 422 -35.87 19.98 2.19
C GLN A 422 -36.67 21.04 1.41
N GLY A 423 -37.99 20.96 1.48
CA GLY A 423 -38.88 21.92 0.87
C GLY A 423 -39.25 21.58 -0.57
N SER A 424 -39.26 22.57 -1.46
CA SER A 424 -39.50 22.42 -2.90
C SER A 424 -38.21 22.67 -3.67
N TYR A 425 -38.03 21.95 -4.76
CA TYR A 425 -36.90 22.16 -5.66
C TYR A 425 -37.39 22.24 -7.11
N THR A 426 -37.02 23.34 -7.78
CA THR A 426 -37.30 23.54 -9.21
C THR A 426 -36.02 23.20 -9.99
N LEU A 427 -36.11 22.19 -10.84
CA LEU A 427 -34.98 21.81 -11.67
C LEU A 427 -34.69 22.92 -12.70
N PRO A 428 -33.40 23.23 -12.93
CA PRO A 428 -33.00 24.16 -13.99
C PRO A 428 -33.58 23.75 -15.36
N SER A 429 -33.98 24.71 -16.17
CA SER A 429 -34.55 24.46 -17.50
C SER A 429 -33.56 23.80 -18.49
N THR A 430 -32.28 23.81 -18.17
CA THR A 430 -31.23 23.10 -18.93
C THR A 430 -31.26 21.58 -18.75
N ILE A 431 -31.91 21.08 -17.68
CA ILE A 431 -31.93 19.65 -17.37
C ILE A 431 -32.79 18.89 -18.37
N ALA A 432 -32.18 17.95 -19.06
CA ALA A 432 -32.81 17.07 -20.04
C ALA A 432 -32.91 15.61 -19.55
N SER A 433 -32.16 15.25 -18.47
CA SER A 433 -32.16 13.91 -17.89
C SER A 433 -31.99 13.93 -16.37
N ILE A 434 -32.47 12.88 -15.73
CA ILE A 434 -32.18 12.52 -14.34
C ILE A 434 -31.49 11.16 -14.37
N GLY A 435 -30.35 11.04 -13.73
CA GLY A 435 -29.55 9.83 -13.67
C GLY A 435 -30.15 8.72 -12.78
N ASP A 436 -29.57 7.54 -12.83
CA ASP A 436 -29.96 6.41 -12.02
C ASP A 436 -29.81 6.74 -10.52
N TYR A 437 -30.85 6.47 -9.74
CA TYR A 437 -30.91 6.70 -8.29
C TYR A 437 -30.67 8.15 -7.84
N ALA A 438 -30.68 9.13 -8.73
CA ALA A 438 -30.27 10.50 -8.46
C ALA A 438 -31.04 11.19 -7.31
N PHE A 439 -32.30 10.92 -7.12
CA PHE A 439 -33.16 11.43 -6.03
C PHE A 439 -33.59 10.32 -5.05
N LYS A 440 -32.85 9.18 -5.03
CA LYS A 440 -33.25 8.09 -4.14
C LYS A 440 -33.28 8.55 -2.68
N GLY A 441 -34.40 8.34 -2.00
CA GLY A 441 -34.61 8.66 -0.59
C GLY A 441 -34.70 10.14 -0.27
N CYS A 442 -34.73 11.05 -1.25
CA CYS A 442 -34.76 12.48 -0.98
C CYS A 442 -36.02 12.93 -0.23
N SER A 443 -35.89 14.02 0.53
CA SER A 443 -36.96 14.58 1.37
C SER A 443 -37.82 15.63 0.69
N ILE A 444 -37.57 15.93 -0.59
CA ILE A 444 -38.39 16.88 -1.36
C ILE A 444 -39.77 16.27 -1.66
N GLU A 445 -40.81 17.03 -1.38
CA GLU A 445 -42.19 16.59 -1.54
C GLU A 445 -42.81 16.99 -2.89
N ILE A 446 -42.35 18.11 -3.46
CA ILE A 446 -42.86 18.69 -4.70
C ILE A 446 -41.73 18.97 -5.66
N PHE A 447 -41.77 18.35 -6.82
CA PHE A 447 -40.81 18.57 -7.91
C PHE A 447 -41.50 19.22 -9.10
N THR A 448 -40.86 20.24 -9.66
CA THR A 448 -41.20 20.75 -10.98
C THR A 448 -40.19 20.24 -11.98
N LEU A 449 -40.59 19.30 -12.83
CA LEU A 449 -39.75 18.73 -13.88
C LEU A 449 -39.85 19.59 -15.14
N PRO A 450 -38.75 19.96 -15.80
CA PRO A 450 -38.79 20.80 -17.01
C PRO A 450 -39.38 20.04 -18.21
N ASP A 451 -40.14 20.74 -19.03
CA ASP A 451 -40.84 20.15 -20.19
C ASP A 451 -39.90 19.58 -21.26
N ASN A 452 -38.65 20.06 -21.32
CA ASN A 452 -37.64 19.56 -22.23
C ASN A 452 -36.98 18.23 -21.80
N MET A 453 -37.31 17.74 -20.60
CA MET A 453 -36.74 16.49 -20.08
C MET A 453 -37.19 15.29 -20.93
N LYS A 454 -36.25 14.42 -21.29
CA LYS A 454 -36.44 13.27 -22.18
C LYS A 454 -36.26 11.92 -21.52
N THR A 455 -35.41 11.85 -20.51
CA THR A 455 -35.01 10.61 -19.89
C THR A 455 -35.05 10.68 -18.36
N LEU A 456 -35.44 9.58 -17.77
CA LEU A 456 -35.42 9.31 -16.34
C LEU A 456 -34.60 8.05 -16.12
N GLY A 457 -33.76 8.04 -15.10
CA GLY A 457 -32.92 6.88 -14.74
C GLY A 457 -33.69 5.81 -13.96
N GLN A 458 -33.09 4.62 -13.89
CA GLN A 458 -33.57 3.55 -13.04
C GLN A 458 -33.58 3.99 -11.57
N GLY A 459 -34.66 3.73 -10.83
CA GLY A 459 -34.75 4.10 -9.42
C GLY A 459 -34.60 5.59 -9.13
N ALA A 460 -34.77 6.47 -10.11
CA ALA A 460 -34.45 7.89 -10.00
C ALA A 460 -35.06 8.58 -8.77
N PHE A 461 -36.28 8.26 -8.40
CA PHE A 461 -36.99 8.76 -7.21
C PHE A 461 -37.31 7.66 -6.19
N MET A 462 -36.66 6.52 -6.27
CA MET A 462 -36.91 5.39 -5.37
C MET A 462 -36.87 5.84 -3.90
N GLU A 463 -37.88 5.42 -3.11
CA GLU A 463 -37.97 5.73 -1.67
C GLU A 463 -38.05 7.23 -1.33
N SER A 464 -38.29 8.12 -2.31
CA SER A 464 -38.45 9.56 -2.06
C SER A 464 -39.77 9.91 -1.40
N LYS A 465 -39.84 11.13 -0.79
CA LYS A 465 -41.07 11.64 -0.14
C LYS A 465 -41.98 12.39 -1.08
N VAL A 466 -41.82 12.25 -2.39
CA VAL A 466 -42.67 12.92 -3.38
C VAL A 466 -44.15 12.54 -3.21
N LYS A 467 -45.03 13.55 -3.24
CA LYS A 467 -46.50 13.38 -3.02
C LYS A 467 -47.28 13.34 -4.31
N GLU A 468 -46.89 14.11 -5.28
CA GLU A 468 -47.45 14.19 -6.61
C GLU A 468 -46.34 14.41 -7.63
N VAL A 469 -46.47 13.83 -8.82
CA VAL A 469 -45.54 14.05 -9.93
C VAL A 469 -46.29 14.30 -11.23
N LYS A 470 -45.89 15.38 -11.92
CA LYS A 470 -46.25 15.64 -13.31
C LYS A 470 -45.02 15.33 -14.17
N LEU A 471 -45.11 14.26 -14.97
CA LEU A 471 -44.08 13.85 -15.87
C LEU A 471 -44.08 14.69 -17.15
N PRO A 472 -42.90 15.01 -17.72
CA PRO A 472 -42.78 15.86 -18.90
C PRO A 472 -43.38 15.23 -20.15
N GLU A 473 -43.86 16.09 -21.06
CA GLU A 473 -44.44 15.68 -22.34
C GLU A 473 -43.52 14.78 -23.20
N ASN A 474 -42.25 15.02 -23.14
CA ASN A 474 -41.26 14.31 -23.98
C ASN A 474 -40.76 12.99 -23.37
N LEU A 475 -41.17 12.63 -22.14
CA LEU A 475 -40.78 11.40 -21.51
C LEU A 475 -41.48 10.19 -22.13
N ARG A 476 -40.74 9.32 -22.80
CA ARG A 476 -41.29 8.14 -23.48
C ARG A 476 -41.38 6.90 -22.60
N ARG A 477 -40.54 6.80 -21.57
CA ARG A 477 -40.45 5.62 -20.70
C ARG A 477 -40.30 6.03 -19.24
N ILE A 478 -41.02 5.34 -18.37
CA ILE A 478 -40.78 5.33 -16.93
C ILE A 478 -39.98 4.05 -16.63
N PRO A 479 -38.68 4.16 -16.30
CA PRO A 479 -37.82 3.01 -16.09
C PRO A 479 -38.14 2.18 -14.85
N THR A 480 -37.46 1.03 -14.72
CA THR A 480 -37.60 0.12 -13.59
C THR A 480 -37.37 0.85 -12.28
N SER A 481 -38.23 0.59 -11.29
CA SER A 481 -38.15 1.11 -9.93
C SER A 481 -38.10 2.64 -9.79
N SER A 482 -38.43 3.42 -10.85
CA SER A 482 -38.24 4.88 -10.84
C SER A 482 -38.88 5.59 -9.63
N PHE A 483 -40.02 5.12 -9.16
CA PHE A 483 -40.73 5.64 -7.98
C PHE A 483 -41.02 4.54 -6.94
N GLN A 484 -40.31 3.41 -7.02
CA GLN A 484 -40.50 2.31 -6.08
C GLN A 484 -40.33 2.79 -4.64
N GLY A 485 -41.27 2.42 -3.75
CA GLY A 485 -41.20 2.79 -2.34
C GLY A 485 -41.52 4.26 -2.02
N CYS A 486 -42.03 5.06 -2.97
CA CYS A 486 -42.49 6.41 -2.69
C CYS A 486 -43.82 6.37 -1.88
N THR A 487 -43.69 6.16 -0.57
CA THR A 487 -44.84 5.90 0.34
C THR A 487 -45.79 7.06 0.53
N GLN A 488 -45.47 8.24 -0.04
CA GLN A 488 -46.37 9.40 -0.03
C GLN A 488 -46.98 9.74 -1.40
N LEU A 489 -46.54 9.08 -2.49
CA LEU A 489 -46.96 9.38 -3.84
C LEU A 489 -48.43 8.92 -4.08
N LYS A 490 -49.32 9.89 -4.27
CA LYS A 490 -50.76 9.65 -4.48
C LYS A 490 -51.20 9.91 -5.90
N VAL A 491 -50.62 10.87 -6.59
CA VAL A 491 -51.06 11.31 -7.91
C VAL A 491 -49.90 11.31 -8.89
N VAL A 492 -50.12 10.68 -10.03
CA VAL A 492 -49.19 10.69 -11.17
C VAL A 492 -49.92 11.23 -12.39
N ARG A 493 -49.29 12.21 -13.06
CA ARG A 493 -49.75 12.72 -14.36
C ARG A 493 -48.67 12.46 -15.40
N THR A 494 -48.99 11.77 -16.47
CA THR A 494 -48.01 11.47 -17.53
C THR A 494 -48.15 12.46 -18.70
N GLY A 495 -47.06 12.62 -19.46
CA GLY A 495 -47.11 13.34 -20.73
C GLY A 495 -47.74 12.50 -21.85
N SER A 496 -48.09 13.19 -22.95
CA SER A 496 -48.77 12.58 -24.10
C SER A 496 -47.92 11.62 -24.93
N LYS A 497 -46.57 11.66 -24.77
CA LYS A 497 -45.63 10.80 -25.50
C LYS A 497 -45.19 9.53 -24.75
N LEU A 498 -45.82 9.23 -23.61
CA LEU A 498 -45.45 8.03 -22.86
C LEU A 498 -45.75 6.76 -23.66
N GLU A 499 -44.77 5.89 -23.79
CA GLU A 499 -44.80 4.62 -24.55
C GLU A 499 -44.71 3.39 -23.65
N ALA A 500 -44.02 3.49 -22.48
CA ALA A 500 -43.83 2.33 -21.61
C ALA A 500 -43.67 2.69 -20.13
N ILE A 501 -44.13 1.79 -19.26
CA ILE A 501 -43.89 1.77 -17.81
C ILE A 501 -43.26 0.41 -17.46
N SER A 502 -42.05 0.45 -16.93
CA SER A 502 -41.24 -0.74 -16.65
C SER A 502 -41.58 -1.36 -15.28
N ASP A 503 -41.04 -2.55 -15.01
CA ASP A 503 -41.27 -3.30 -13.78
C ASP A 503 -40.94 -2.47 -12.53
N TYR A 504 -41.75 -2.60 -11.51
CA TYR A 504 -41.62 -1.95 -10.20
C TYR A 504 -41.60 -0.42 -10.22
N ALA A 505 -41.94 0.21 -11.37
CA ALA A 505 -41.87 1.67 -11.51
C ALA A 505 -42.64 2.43 -10.42
N PHE A 506 -43.79 1.93 -9.97
CA PHE A 506 -44.61 2.47 -8.90
C PHE A 506 -44.91 1.46 -7.79
N ASP A 507 -44.08 0.44 -7.66
CA ASP A 507 -44.24 -0.55 -6.60
C ASP A 507 -44.18 0.11 -5.22
N LEU A 508 -45.03 -0.32 -4.27
CA LEU A 508 -45.19 0.25 -2.94
C LEU A 508 -45.68 1.71 -2.89
N CYS A 509 -46.14 2.31 -4.00
CA CYS A 509 -46.73 3.64 -4.00
C CYS A 509 -48.26 3.58 -3.66
N PRO A 510 -48.77 4.41 -2.74
CA PRO A 510 -50.19 4.44 -2.38
C PRO A 510 -51.00 5.32 -3.35
N LEU A 511 -50.88 5.08 -4.66
CA LEU A 511 -51.54 5.89 -5.68
C LEU A 511 -53.06 5.85 -5.53
N THR A 512 -53.70 7.02 -5.61
CA THR A 512 -55.14 7.18 -5.68
C THR A 512 -55.58 7.46 -7.10
N ASP A 513 -54.79 8.22 -7.86
CA ASP A 513 -55.13 8.65 -9.21
C ASP A 513 -53.90 8.59 -10.15
N ILE A 514 -54.10 8.06 -11.34
CA ILE A 514 -53.14 8.02 -12.43
C ILE A 514 -53.76 8.66 -13.65
N TYR A 515 -53.25 9.80 -14.10
CA TYR A 515 -53.71 10.50 -15.31
C TYR A 515 -52.78 10.18 -16.47
N ILE A 516 -53.29 9.49 -17.49
CA ILE A 516 -52.59 9.14 -18.71
C ILE A 516 -53.06 10.07 -19.83
N GLU A 517 -52.09 10.80 -20.43
CA GLU A 517 -52.37 11.70 -21.56
C GLU A 517 -52.01 11.09 -22.91
N ALA A 518 -51.35 9.92 -22.90
CA ALA A 518 -50.90 9.25 -24.11
C ALA A 518 -52.05 8.75 -24.99
N GLU A 519 -52.07 9.15 -26.26
CA GLU A 519 -53.07 8.74 -27.25
C GLU A 519 -53.05 7.24 -27.56
N ARG A 520 -51.88 6.61 -27.48
CA ARG A 520 -51.68 5.15 -27.56
C ARG A 520 -51.53 4.58 -26.17
N VAL A 521 -52.15 3.44 -25.93
CA VAL A 521 -52.01 2.73 -24.64
C VAL A 521 -50.55 2.41 -24.40
N PRO A 522 -49.89 2.99 -23.38
CA PRO A 522 -48.52 2.66 -23.09
C PRO A 522 -48.37 1.19 -22.70
N HIS A 523 -47.28 0.57 -23.11
CA HIS A 523 -46.89 -0.75 -22.60
C HIS A 523 -46.72 -0.66 -21.09
N CYS A 524 -47.29 -1.61 -20.36
CA CYS A 524 -47.16 -1.65 -18.91
C CYS A 524 -46.68 -3.04 -18.51
N ASP A 525 -45.46 -3.13 -17.93
CA ASP A 525 -44.91 -4.38 -17.46
C ASP A 525 -45.78 -4.94 -16.31
N THR A 526 -45.78 -6.25 -16.14
CA THR A 526 -46.68 -6.97 -15.23
C THR A 526 -46.52 -6.53 -13.78
N HIS A 527 -45.31 -6.17 -13.37
CA HIS A 527 -44.99 -5.78 -12.00
C HIS A 527 -44.84 -4.26 -11.80
N ALA A 528 -45.20 -3.45 -12.80
CA ALA A 528 -45.06 -1.97 -12.73
C ALA A 528 -45.70 -1.36 -11.49
N PHE A 529 -46.83 -1.90 -11.04
CA PHE A 529 -47.60 -1.47 -9.87
C PHE A 529 -47.76 -2.56 -8.81
N SER A 530 -46.96 -3.64 -8.85
CA SER A 530 -47.18 -4.84 -8.06
C SER A 530 -46.87 -4.65 -6.59
N THR A 531 -47.42 -5.53 -5.77
CA THR A 531 -47.14 -5.91 -4.38
C THR A 531 -48.07 -5.41 -3.28
N ARG A 532 -48.90 -4.36 -3.48
CA ARG A 532 -49.87 -3.96 -2.44
C ARG A 532 -51.18 -4.72 -2.44
N GLY A 533 -51.26 -5.79 -3.23
CA GLY A 533 -52.41 -6.68 -3.28
C GLY A 533 -53.63 -6.09 -4.05
N GLU A 534 -54.70 -6.88 -4.13
CA GLU A 534 -55.90 -6.54 -4.90
C GLU A 534 -56.62 -5.24 -4.45
N SER A 535 -56.40 -4.85 -3.18
CA SER A 535 -57.04 -3.65 -2.61
C SER A 535 -56.66 -2.36 -3.36
N PHE A 536 -55.36 -2.17 -3.69
CA PHE A 536 -54.88 -1.03 -4.44
C PHE A 536 -55.47 -0.96 -5.84
N LEU A 537 -55.45 -2.05 -6.59
CA LEU A 537 -55.99 -2.14 -7.96
C LEU A 537 -57.51 -1.92 -8.02
N ASN A 538 -58.21 -2.14 -6.89
CA ASN A 538 -59.62 -1.90 -6.75
C ASN A 538 -60.00 -0.45 -6.43
N THR A 539 -59.08 0.32 -5.80
CA THR A 539 -59.34 1.67 -5.32
C THR A 539 -58.71 2.76 -6.19
N CYS A 540 -57.54 2.52 -6.77
CA CYS A 540 -56.86 3.49 -7.62
C CYS A 540 -57.66 3.76 -8.90
N VAL A 541 -57.81 5.05 -9.26
CA VAL A 541 -58.51 5.49 -10.46
C VAL A 541 -57.50 5.79 -11.57
N VAL A 542 -57.68 5.14 -12.72
CA VAL A 542 -56.88 5.42 -13.92
C VAL A 542 -57.71 6.26 -14.87
N HIS A 543 -57.27 7.49 -15.05
CA HIS A 543 -57.89 8.45 -15.98
C HIS A 543 -57.21 8.36 -17.33
N VAL A 544 -57.96 8.12 -18.40
CA VAL A 544 -57.44 7.89 -19.75
C VAL A 544 -58.05 8.83 -20.77
N PRO A 545 -57.44 9.10 -21.92
CA PRO A 545 -58.01 9.97 -22.94
C PRO A 545 -59.42 9.50 -23.35
N LYS A 546 -60.30 10.47 -23.61
CA LYS A 546 -61.71 10.24 -23.93
C LYS A 546 -61.89 9.16 -24.99
N GLY A 547 -62.79 8.20 -24.69
CA GLY A 547 -63.11 7.08 -25.59
C GLY A 547 -62.07 5.95 -25.63
N LYS A 548 -61.03 5.95 -24.77
CA LYS A 548 -60.00 4.92 -24.75
C LYS A 548 -60.17 3.87 -23.65
N VAL A 549 -61.14 3.99 -22.76
CA VAL A 549 -61.37 3.10 -21.61
C VAL A 549 -61.38 1.62 -21.99
N SER A 550 -62.00 1.25 -23.09
CA SER A 550 -62.07 -0.16 -23.53
C SER A 550 -60.70 -0.74 -23.92
N LEU A 551 -59.84 0.10 -24.52
CA LEU A 551 -58.48 -0.28 -24.89
C LEU A 551 -57.64 -0.58 -23.66
N TYR A 552 -57.71 0.26 -22.62
CA TYR A 552 -56.96 0.06 -21.37
C TYR A 552 -57.49 -1.16 -20.59
N LYS A 553 -58.81 -1.38 -20.54
CA LYS A 553 -59.40 -2.57 -19.90
C LYS A 553 -58.98 -3.90 -20.53
N SER A 554 -58.54 -3.87 -21.78
CA SER A 554 -58.02 -5.06 -22.48
C SER A 554 -56.48 -5.18 -22.49
N ALA A 555 -55.77 -4.10 -22.20
CA ALA A 555 -54.33 -4.06 -22.29
C ALA A 555 -53.62 -4.71 -21.09
N ASN A 556 -52.52 -5.42 -21.33
CA ASN A 556 -51.69 -6.03 -20.27
C ASN A 556 -51.19 -4.95 -19.29
N GLY A 557 -51.12 -5.31 -18.00
CA GLY A 557 -50.80 -4.40 -16.91
C GLY A 557 -52.00 -3.52 -16.51
N TRP A 558 -52.64 -2.84 -17.46
CA TRP A 558 -53.77 -1.94 -17.21
C TRP A 558 -55.05 -2.67 -16.84
N LYS A 559 -55.36 -3.79 -17.44
CA LYS A 559 -56.55 -4.62 -17.16
C LYS A 559 -56.72 -5.04 -15.71
N LEU A 560 -55.65 -4.91 -14.91
CA LEU A 560 -55.68 -5.20 -13.48
C LEU A 560 -56.48 -4.15 -12.67
N PHE A 561 -56.57 -2.91 -13.17
CA PHE A 561 -57.29 -1.84 -12.50
C PHE A 561 -58.79 -1.99 -12.71
N LYS A 562 -59.58 -1.85 -11.62
CA LYS A 562 -61.04 -1.92 -11.67
C LYS A 562 -61.68 -0.60 -12.06
N ASN A 563 -61.03 0.53 -11.73
CA ASN A 563 -61.55 1.88 -11.93
C ASN A 563 -60.78 2.59 -13.06
N ILE A 564 -61.15 2.33 -14.31
CA ILE A 564 -60.64 3.05 -15.48
C ILE A 564 -61.76 3.91 -16.05
N LYS A 565 -61.53 5.23 -16.19
CA LYS A 565 -62.52 6.18 -16.70
C LYS A 565 -61.90 7.24 -17.63
N ASP A 566 -62.72 7.88 -18.42
CA ASP A 566 -62.28 9.00 -19.29
C ASP A 566 -61.82 10.21 -18.44
N ASN A 567 -60.83 10.95 -18.96
CA ASN A 567 -60.38 12.24 -18.44
C ASN A 567 -61.42 13.29 -18.60
#